data_9ca9a76714c11dbfd02d3882bd935df7
#
_entry.id   9ca9a76714c11dbfd02d3882bd935df7
#
_cell.length_a   1.000
_cell.length_b   1.000
_cell.length_c   1.000
_cell.angle_alpha   90.00
_cell.angle_beta   90.00
_cell.angle_gamma   90.00
#
_symmetry.space_group_name_H-M   'P 1'
#
loop_
_entity.id
_entity.type
_entity.pdbx_description
1 polymer ?
#
loop_
_entity_poly.entity_id
_entity_poly.type
_entity_poly.pdbx_seq_one_letter_code
_entity_poly.pdbx_strand_id
1 'polypeptide(L)'
;MASAKRKFTVFLIILTIALGVVGYFHYQKNLYSKEVLKLEILGPEEADLAQEVEYIVKYKNNGNARLEDPQLIFEYSEHSLVVEEKPQSLGAEESRYGARKILGKEKLGEAIYPGEEKTLSFKARLFGRESETLKVQASLSYRPKGLKAYYESSTTFTTVIRKVPLTFEFDLPSKIESDKDIQFRLNYFSNLDYPLSDLRIKIEYPSEFEFIESEPAGLDQTEWEVPSDSLFLNRAQGGRIEIKGRLMGKVGEQKVFTAKLGIWQGEEFVLLKETAMGVEIIKPSLYISQQINGNPGYIASAEDLLHYEIFFRNIGGEDLINLFLIAKLEGDAFDFLSLKSDKGDFKQGDNSIVFDWRRNADFQILPAQREGKVEFWINLKKDWEMGGQASKIINKIYLGQIWEEFETKINSKLELSQKGYFEDEIFGNSGPIPPEVEKTTTYTITWQAKNYYNKVENVKVKAILPENVELTGRIFPEEEISKFAFDSESREIVWSVGEMEVGQGILTSGPNISFQVGFLPRSTQKGKTPEIISQARVVGEDKWTGQNLESTTSAINTALPDDETVSEEQGVVQ
;
A
#
# COMPACT_ATOMS: atom_id res chain seq x y z
N MET A 1 -41.91 35.34 -68.63
CA MET A 1 -40.70 35.42 -67.79
C MET A 1 -40.94 35.98 -66.36
N ALA A 2 -41.88 36.88 -66.12
CA ALA A 2 -42.12 37.43 -64.78
C ALA A 2 -42.67 36.44 -63.72
N SER A 3 -43.48 35.44 -64.12
CA SER A 3 -44.04 34.41 -63.24
C SER A 3 -42.99 33.42 -62.67
N ALA A 4 -41.96 33.04 -63.45
CA ALA A 4 -40.89 32.14 -63.02
C ALA A 4 -39.95 32.79 -62.01
N LYS A 5 -39.62 34.08 -62.21
CA LYS A 5 -38.80 34.84 -61.25
C LYS A 5 -39.50 35.00 -59.91
N ARG A 6 -40.81 35.27 -59.90
CA ARG A 6 -41.58 35.40 -58.67
C ARG A 6 -41.70 34.07 -57.88
N LYS A 7 -41.84 32.94 -58.58
CA LYS A 7 -41.85 31.60 -57.96
C LYS A 7 -40.47 31.26 -57.40
N PHE A 8 -39.39 31.62 -58.07
CA PHE A 8 -38.02 31.40 -57.62
C PHE A 8 -37.71 32.25 -56.36
N THR A 9 -38.14 33.53 -56.32
CA THR A 9 -37.95 34.38 -55.16
C THR A 9 -38.72 33.87 -53.93
N VAL A 10 -39.96 33.42 -54.15
CA VAL A 10 -40.77 32.83 -53.06
C VAL A 10 -40.13 31.54 -52.56
N PHE A 11 -39.59 30.69 -53.45
CA PHE A 11 -38.85 29.49 -53.04
C PHE A 11 -37.59 29.82 -52.24
N LEU A 12 -36.81 30.83 -52.64
CA LEU A 12 -35.62 31.26 -51.91
C LEU A 12 -35.95 31.78 -50.50
N ILE A 13 -37.03 32.54 -50.36
CA ILE A 13 -37.51 33.03 -49.04
C ILE A 13 -37.92 31.86 -48.13
N ILE A 14 -38.67 30.89 -48.69
CA ILE A 14 -39.10 29.70 -47.90
C ILE A 14 -37.89 28.88 -47.48
N LEU A 15 -36.89 28.69 -48.38
CA LEU A 15 -35.66 27.97 -48.08
C LEU A 15 -34.85 28.68 -47.00
N THR A 16 -34.75 30.02 -47.02
CA THR A 16 -34.04 30.80 -46.00
C THR A 16 -34.71 30.69 -44.65
N ILE A 17 -36.06 30.76 -44.63
CA ILE A 17 -36.84 30.57 -43.41
C ILE A 17 -36.67 29.16 -42.88
N ALA A 18 -36.73 28.13 -43.74
CA ALA A 18 -36.52 26.72 -43.34
C ALA A 18 -35.12 26.49 -42.77
N LEU A 19 -34.07 27.04 -43.42
CA LEU A 19 -32.68 26.97 -42.90
C LEU A 19 -32.53 27.72 -41.57
N GLY A 20 -33.22 28.88 -41.40
CA GLY A 20 -33.25 29.63 -40.14
C GLY A 20 -33.91 28.83 -39.03
N VAL A 21 -35.04 28.19 -39.33
CA VAL A 21 -35.76 27.32 -38.35
C VAL A 21 -34.91 26.08 -37.99
N VAL A 22 -34.31 25.42 -38.98
CA VAL A 22 -33.41 24.26 -38.72
C VAL A 22 -32.19 24.69 -37.91
N GLY A 23 -31.58 25.84 -38.26
CA GLY A 23 -30.45 26.40 -37.51
C GLY A 23 -30.84 26.76 -36.08
N TYR A 24 -32.04 27.33 -35.90
CA TYR A 24 -32.57 27.66 -34.58
C TYR A 24 -32.83 26.40 -33.72
N PHE A 25 -33.44 25.36 -34.29
CA PHE A 25 -33.65 24.10 -33.60
C PHE A 25 -32.32 23.35 -33.31
N HIS A 26 -31.36 23.36 -34.24
CA HIS A 26 -30.05 22.81 -34.02
C HIS A 26 -29.28 23.57 -32.93
N TYR A 27 -29.37 24.90 -32.92
CA TYR A 27 -28.78 25.74 -31.87
C TYR A 27 -29.44 25.48 -30.51
N GLN A 28 -30.77 25.39 -30.42
CA GLN A 28 -31.51 25.04 -29.19
C GLN A 28 -31.17 23.64 -28.70
N LYS A 29 -31.07 22.63 -29.61
CA LYS A 29 -30.74 21.26 -29.26
C LYS A 29 -29.34 21.14 -28.66
N ASN A 30 -28.37 21.89 -29.19
CA ASN A 30 -27.00 21.93 -28.65
C ASN A 30 -26.90 22.76 -27.36
N LEU A 31 -27.78 23.71 -27.12
CA LEU A 31 -27.81 24.49 -25.89
C LEU A 31 -28.23 23.68 -24.65
N TYR A 32 -28.98 22.61 -24.87
CA TYR A 32 -29.69 21.90 -23.78
C TYR A 32 -29.37 20.38 -23.76
N SER A 33 -28.38 19.93 -24.51
CA SER A 33 -27.93 18.55 -24.42
C SER A 33 -27.07 18.34 -23.18
N LYS A 34 -27.04 17.12 -22.65
CA LYS A 34 -26.13 16.74 -21.55
C LYS A 34 -24.65 17.00 -21.86
N GLU A 35 -24.29 17.11 -23.13
CA GLU A 35 -22.93 17.39 -23.61
C GLU A 35 -22.49 18.84 -23.42
N VAL A 36 -23.43 19.75 -23.07
CA VAL A 36 -23.12 21.17 -22.80
C VAL A 36 -22.31 21.33 -21.53
N LEU A 37 -22.55 20.52 -20.53
CA LEU A 37 -21.75 20.48 -19.30
C LEU A 37 -20.91 19.21 -19.30
N LYS A 38 -19.60 19.37 -19.47
CA LYS A 38 -18.65 18.28 -19.24
C LYS A 38 -18.43 18.14 -17.74
N LEU A 39 -18.66 16.96 -17.20
CA LEU A 39 -18.44 16.62 -15.80
C LEU A 39 -17.57 15.38 -15.75
N GLU A 40 -16.46 15.44 -15.05
CA GLU A 40 -15.47 14.36 -14.91
C GLU A 40 -15.08 14.21 -13.45
N ILE A 41 -14.77 12.98 -13.05
CA ILE A 41 -14.09 12.68 -11.80
C ILE A 41 -12.72 12.11 -12.16
N LEU A 42 -11.67 12.68 -11.57
CA LEU A 42 -10.32 12.18 -11.61
C LEU A 42 -9.98 11.65 -10.22
N GLY A 43 -9.27 10.55 -10.15
CA GLY A 43 -8.87 9.93 -8.90
C GLY A 43 -7.95 8.75 -9.13
N PRO A 44 -7.46 8.11 -8.09
CA PRO A 44 -6.66 6.90 -8.22
C PRO A 44 -7.54 5.71 -8.63
N GLU A 45 -7.10 4.94 -9.60
CA GLU A 45 -7.77 3.70 -10.03
C GLU A 45 -7.62 2.60 -8.98
N GLU A 46 -6.55 2.66 -8.19
CA GLU A 46 -6.23 1.72 -7.10
C GLU A 46 -5.88 2.47 -5.82
N ALA A 47 -6.19 1.86 -4.69
CA ALA A 47 -5.81 2.34 -3.36
C ALA A 47 -5.62 1.17 -2.39
N ASP A 48 -4.78 1.35 -1.38
CA ASP A 48 -4.66 0.37 -0.30
C ASP A 48 -5.75 0.59 0.77
N LEU A 49 -6.02 -0.41 1.59
CA LEU A 49 -6.97 -0.30 2.69
C LEU A 49 -6.66 0.90 3.58
N ALA A 50 -7.68 1.69 3.91
CA ALA A 50 -7.61 2.90 4.75
C ALA A 50 -6.67 4.00 4.21
N GLN A 51 -6.16 3.88 2.99
CA GLN A 51 -5.41 4.93 2.33
C GLN A 51 -6.31 6.16 2.10
N GLU A 52 -5.76 7.34 2.34
CA GLU A 52 -6.43 8.58 1.97
C GLU A 52 -6.32 8.78 0.47
N VAL A 53 -7.47 8.91 -0.18
CA VAL A 53 -7.60 9.16 -1.61
C VAL A 53 -8.24 10.51 -1.85
N GLU A 54 -7.84 11.16 -2.93
CA GLU A 54 -8.40 12.42 -3.37
C GLU A 54 -9.09 12.24 -4.71
N TYR A 55 -10.38 12.61 -4.76
CA TYR A 55 -11.16 12.68 -5.97
C TYR A 55 -11.31 14.14 -6.39
N ILE A 56 -10.95 14.43 -7.63
CA ILE A 56 -11.06 15.77 -8.21
C ILE A 56 -12.25 15.77 -9.17
N VAL A 57 -13.31 16.47 -8.79
CA VAL A 57 -14.44 16.70 -9.67
C VAL A 57 -14.16 17.94 -10.51
N LYS A 58 -14.07 17.74 -11.80
CA LYS A 58 -13.84 18.78 -12.80
C LYS A 58 -15.10 18.99 -13.63
N TYR A 59 -15.55 20.22 -13.75
CA TYR A 59 -16.66 20.55 -14.64
C TYR A 59 -16.34 21.75 -15.52
N LYS A 60 -16.91 21.74 -16.73
CA LYS A 60 -16.73 22.79 -17.71
C LYS A 60 -18.03 23.04 -18.49
N ASN A 61 -18.42 24.30 -18.58
CA ASN A 61 -19.53 24.70 -19.44
C ASN A 61 -19.02 24.90 -20.87
N ASN A 62 -19.24 23.90 -21.73
CA ASN A 62 -18.90 23.97 -23.16
C ASN A 62 -20.02 24.65 -24.00
N GLY A 63 -21.13 25.02 -23.37
CA GLY A 63 -22.25 25.68 -24.05
C GLY A 63 -22.10 27.19 -24.17
N ASN A 64 -23.03 27.81 -24.88
CA ASN A 64 -23.08 29.25 -25.12
C ASN A 64 -23.97 29.99 -24.11
N ALA A 65 -24.66 29.27 -23.22
CA ALA A 65 -25.53 29.86 -22.21
C ALA A 65 -24.90 29.68 -20.80
N ARG A 66 -25.11 30.67 -19.92
CA ARG A 66 -24.78 30.52 -18.52
C ARG A 66 -25.75 29.53 -17.86
N LEU A 67 -25.23 28.70 -16.95
CA LEU A 67 -25.97 27.72 -16.20
C LEU A 67 -26.20 28.24 -14.79
N GLU A 68 -27.45 28.55 -14.48
CA GLU A 68 -27.90 29.21 -13.22
C GLU A 68 -28.19 28.15 -12.15
N ASP A 69 -28.13 28.55 -10.89
CA ASP A 69 -28.47 27.75 -9.73
C ASP A 69 -27.73 26.38 -9.67
N PRO A 70 -26.40 26.35 -9.88
CA PRO A 70 -25.67 25.09 -9.87
C PRO A 70 -25.67 24.47 -8.48
N GLN A 71 -25.92 23.16 -8.43
CA GLN A 71 -25.79 22.34 -7.23
C GLN A 71 -25.03 21.05 -7.56
N LEU A 72 -23.87 20.85 -6.95
CA LEU A 72 -23.10 19.64 -7.08
C LEU A 72 -23.36 18.73 -5.87
N ILE A 73 -23.65 17.49 -6.17
CA ILE A 73 -23.75 16.42 -5.20
C ILE A 73 -22.61 15.46 -5.48
N PHE A 74 -21.74 15.24 -4.51
CA PHE A 74 -20.74 14.22 -4.55
C PHE A 74 -21.12 13.11 -3.56
N GLU A 75 -21.29 11.90 -4.07
CA GLU A 75 -21.63 10.72 -3.31
C GLU A 75 -20.37 9.87 -3.17
N TYR A 76 -19.89 9.74 -1.94
CA TYR A 76 -18.79 8.87 -1.59
C TYR A 76 -19.23 7.40 -1.69
N SER A 77 -18.29 6.49 -1.87
CA SER A 77 -18.61 5.05 -1.82
C SER A 77 -19.12 4.65 -0.43
N GLU A 78 -19.96 3.62 -0.38
CA GLU A 78 -20.63 3.18 0.85
C GLU A 78 -19.65 2.89 1.99
N HIS A 79 -18.49 2.32 1.66
CA HIS A 79 -17.47 1.92 2.64
C HIS A 79 -16.31 2.94 2.75
N SER A 80 -16.57 4.22 2.55
CA SER A 80 -15.56 5.27 2.68
C SER A 80 -15.81 6.19 3.86
N LEU A 81 -14.74 6.53 4.57
CA LEU A 81 -14.73 7.54 5.62
C LEU A 81 -14.33 8.89 5.03
N VAL A 82 -15.21 9.89 5.13
CA VAL A 82 -14.92 11.25 4.62
C VAL A 82 -13.83 11.91 5.45
N VAL A 83 -12.82 12.48 4.79
CA VAL A 83 -11.75 13.26 5.42
C VAL A 83 -12.06 14.74 5.24
N GLU A 84 -12.38 15.44 6.33
CA GLU A 84 -12.64 16.90 6.32
C GLU A 84 -11.44 17.68 6.85
N GLU A 85 -11.15 18.83 6.23
CA GLU A 85 -10.02 19.69 6.64
C GLU A 85 -10.22 20.40 7.99
N LYS A 86 -11.43 20.40 8.56
CA LYS A 86 -11.73 20.95 9.89
C LYS A 86 -12.76 20.08 10.59
N PRO A 87 -12.50 19.56 11.79
CA PRO A 87 -13.54 18.94 12.59
C PRO A 87 -14.53 20.02 13.03
N GLN A 88 -15.73 20.01 12.49
CA GLN A 88 -16.84 20.75 13.08
C GLN A 88 -17.17 20.10 14.41
N SER A 89 -17.41 20.96 15.42
CA SER A 89 -17.69 20.64 16.82
C SER A 89 -18.56 19.41 17.03
N LEU A 90 -18.12 18.60 18.00
CA LEU A 90 -18.84 17.48 18.61
C LEU A 90 -20.36 17.73 18.73
N GLY A 91 -21.12 17.01 17.92
CA GLY A 91 -22.57 16.95 18.04
C GLY A 91 -23.15 16.09 16.91
N ALA A 92 -23.56 14.87 17.27
CA ALA A 92 -24.19 13.83 16.48
C ALA A 92 -23.24 12.95 15.67
N GLU A 93 -23.15 11.68 16.06
CA GLU A 93 -22.68 10.54 15.29
C GLU A 93 -23.63 10.23 14.14
N GLU A 94 -23.80 11.17 13.20
CA GLU A 94 -24.33 10.81 11.89
C GLU A 94 -23.23 10.12 11.10
N SER A 95 -23.55 8.95 10.60
CA SER A 95 -22.71 8.05 9.83
C SER A 95 -21.75 8.79 8.88
N ARG A 96 -20.46 8.85 9.22
CA ARG A 96 -19.40 9.44 8.38
C ARG A 96 -19.06 8.57 7.17
N TYR A 97 -19.68 7.41 7.07
CA TYR A 97 -19.46 6.44 6.01
C TYR A 97 -20.49 6.61 4.91
N GLY A 98 -20.05 6.49 3.65
CA GLY A 98 -20.92 6.61 2.49
C GLY A 98 -21.61 7.98 2.36
N ALA A 99 -21.00 9.02 2.93
CA ALA A 99 -21.63 10.33 3.04
C ALA A 99 -21.86 11.00 1.68
N ARG A 100 -22.87 11.85 1.65
CA ARG A 100 -23.23 12.69 0.51
C ARG A 100 -22.85 14.14 0.82
N LYS A 101 -21.99 14.75 -0.01
CA LYS A 101 -21.60 16.15 0.12
C LYS A 101 -22.34 17.00 -0.93
N ILE A 102 -23.11 17.96 -0.45
CA ILE A 102 -23.88 18.87 -1.31
C ILE A 102 -23.21 20.23 -1.30
N LEU A 103 -22.84 20.74 -2.48
CA LEU A 103 -22.25 22.05 -2.66
C LEU A 103 -23.21 22.92 -3.51
N GLY A 104 -23.66 23.99 -2.94
CA GLY A 104 -24.55 24.95 -3.59
C GLY A 104 -23.83 26.25 -4.01
N LYS A 105 -24.60 27.31 -4.17
CA LYS A 105 -24.16 28.64 -4.64
C LYS A 105 -22.99 29.23 -3.86
N GLU A 106 -22.83 28.91 -2.58
CA GLU A 106 -21.75 29.43 -1.74
C GLU A 106 -20.36 28.98 -2.25
N LYS A 107 -20.24 27.76 -2.80
CA LYS A 107 -19.00 27.19 -3.32
C LYS A 107 -18.90 27.25 -4.85
N LEU A 108 -20.02 27.09 -5.56
CA LEU A 108 -20.06 27.05 -7.01
C LEU A 108 -20.24 28.41 -7.67
N GLY A 109 -20.81 29.40 -6.93
CA GLY A 109 -21.28 30.68 -7.45
C GLY A 109 -22.73 30.61 -7.90
N GLU A 110 -23.32 31.76 -8.29
CA GLU A 110 -24.71 31.83 -8.72
C GLU A 110 -24.96 31.24 -10.12
N ALA A 111 -23.92 31.16 -10.94
CA ALA A 111 -23.99 30.58 -12.28
C ALA A 111 -22.60 30.13 -12.76
N ILE A 112 -22.60 29.17 -13.68
CA ILE A 112 -21.42 28.72 -14.43
C ILE A 112 -21.46 29.36 -15.81
N TYR A 113 -20.49 30.21 -16.11
CA TYR A 113 -20.46 30.96 -17.38
C TYR A 113 -19.93 30.10 -18.53
N PRO A 114 -20.25 30.44 -19.80
CA PRO A 114 -19.66 29.78 -20.98
C PRO A 114 -18.13 29.76 -20.93
N GLY A 115 -17.57 28.60 -21.14
CA GLY A 115 -16.13 28.38 -21.07
C GLY A 115 -15.53 28.26 -19.67
N GLU A 116 -16.32 28.54 -18.62
CA GLU A 116 -15.86 28.42 -17.24
C GLU A 116 -15.60 26.97 -16.86
N GLU A 117 -14.45 26.75 -16.25
CA GLU A 117 -13.99 25.46 -15.77
C GLU A 117 -13.60 25.58 -14.30
N LYS A 118 -14.01 24.62 -13.48
CA LYS A 118 -13.65 24.56 -12.06
C LYS A 118 -13.33 23.13 -11.65
N THR A 119 -12.49 23.04 -10.63
CA THR A 119 -12.11 21.79 -9.97
C THR A 119 -12.47 21.86 -8.49
N LEU A 120 -12.92 20.75 -7.93
CA LEU A 120 -13.27 20.60 -6.53
C LEU A 120 -12.68 19.29 -6.02
N SER A 121 -12.06 19.34 -4.86
CA SER A 121 -11.42 18.19 -4.23
C SER A 121 -12.32 17.57 -3.15
N PHE A 122 -12.34 16.23 -3.11
CA PHE A 122 -13.06 15.41 -2.15
C PHE A 122 -12.15 14.30 -1.66
N LYS A 123 -11.91 14.26 -0.36
CA LYS A 123 -11.00 13.29 0.26
C LYS A 123 -11.75 12.25 1.05
N ALA A 124 -11.32 10.99 0.93
CA ALA A 124 -11.89 9.87 1.69
C ALA A 124 -10.83 8.83 2.01
N ARG A 125 -11.08 8.03 3.03
CA ARG A 125 -10.36 6.76 3.29
C ARG A 125 -11.27 5.62 2.92
N LEU A 126 -10.72 4.66 2.16
CA LEU A 126 -11.48 3.55 1.60
C LEU A 126 -11.33 2.31 2.47
N PHE A 127 -12.46 1.62 2.72
CA PHE A 127 -12.50 0.37 3.45
C PHE A 127 -13.18 -0.70 2.61
N GLY A 128 -12.69 -1.93 2.71
CA GLY A 128 -13.20 -3.09 1.99
C GLY A 128 -12.11 -4.16 1.85
N ARG A 129 -12.45 -5.25 1.20
CA ARG A 129 -11.54 -6.36 0.93
C ARG A 129 -10.69 -6.12 -0.33
N GLU A 130 -9.64 -6.88 -0.44
CA GLU A 130 -8.79 -6.88 -1.64
C GLU A 130 -9.59 -7.19 -2.90
N SER A 131 -9.30 -6.46 -3.98
CA SER A 131 -10.02 -6.49 -5.27
C SER A 131 -11.46 -5.98 -5.22
N GLU A 132 -11.90 -5.38 -4.14
CA GLU A 132 -13.22 -4.74 -4.06
C GLU A 132 -13.21 -3.43 -4.84
N THR A 133 -14.27 -3.23 -5.63
CA THR A 133 -14.45 -2.03 -6.46
C THR A 133 -15.39 -1.05 -5.77
N LEU A 134 -14.87 0.08 -5.38
CA LEU A 134 -15.59 1.16 -4.71
C LEU A 134 -15.93 2.26 -5.71
N LYS A 135 -17.21 2.64 -5.77
CA LYS A 135 -17.73 3.58 -6.75
C LYS A 135 -18.12 4.89 -6.09
N VAL A 136 -17.63 6.00 -6.63
CA VAL A 136 -18.08 7.36 -6.29
C VAL A 136 -18.87 7.95 -7.44
N GLN A 137 -19.77 8.89 -7.14
CA GLN A 137 -20.59 9.56 -8.13
C GLN A 137 -20.61 11.07 -7.90
N ALA A 138 -20.54 11.84 -8.97
CA ALA A 138 -20.81 13.26 -8.95
C ALA A 138 -22.00 13.58 -9.86
N SER A 139 -22.94 14.37 -9.34
CA SER A 139 -24.10 14.85 -10.07
C SER A 139 -24.16 16.38 -9.94
N LEU A 140 -24.19 17.06 -11.07
CA LEU A 140 -24.29 18.52 -11.12
C LEU A 140 -25.61 18.92 -11.78
N SER A 141 -26.50 19.47 -10.97
CA SER A 141 -27.78 20.04 -11.44
C SER A 141 -27.64 21.53 -11.69
N TYR A 142 -28.32 22.02 -12.71
CA TYR A 142 -28.26 23.43 -13.14
C TYR A 142 -29.48 23.79 -13.96
N ARG A 143 -29.72 25.08 -14.10
CA ARG A 143 -30.80 25.64 -14.92
C ARG A 143 -30.19 26.56 -15.99
N PRO A 144 -30.25 26.19 -17.30
CA PRO A 144 -29.78 27.08 -18.37
C PRO A 144 -30.57 28.40 -18.38
N LYS A 145 -29.85 29.49 -18.59
CA LYS A 145 -30.48 30.82 -18.64
C LYS A 145 -31.62 30.88 -19.66
N GLY A 146 -32.78 31.32 -19.24
CA GLY A 146 -33.98 31.43 -20.07
C GLY A 146 -34.86 30.17 -20.06
N LEU A 147 -34.48 29.12 -19.37
CA LEU A 147 -35.33 27.96 -19.12
C LEU A 147 -35.79 27.87 -17.67
N LYS A 148 -36.94 27.20 -17.47
CA LYS A 148 -37.49 26.91 -16.13
C LYS A 148 -37.09 25.51 -15.64
N ALA A 149 -36.71 24.60 -16.55
CA ALA A 149 -36.34 23.21 -16.24
C ALA A 149 -34.92 23.12 -15.72
N TYR A 150 -34.72 22.25 -14.73
CA TYR A 150 -33.39 21.84 -14.27
C TYR A 150 -32.89 20.66 -15.10
N TYR A 151 -31.62 20.68 -15.37
CA TYR A 151 -30.87 19.60 -16.03
C TYR A 151 -29.84 19.05 -15.07
N GLU A 152 -29.49 17.81 -15.25
CA GLU A 152 -28.50 17.13 -14.43
C GLU A 152 -27.50 16.40 -15.34
N SER A 153 -26.22 16.59 -15.04
CA SER A 153 -25.13 15.78 -15.57
C SER A 153 -24.55 14.96 -14.43
N SER A 154 -24.35 13.68 -14.68
CA SER A 154 -23.75 12.78 -13.68
C SER A 154 -22.62 11.98 -14.29
N THR A 155 -21.63 11.69 -13.46
CA THR A 155 -20.48 10.84 -13.81
C THR A 155 -20.08 10.00 -12.61
N THR A 156 -19.39 8.91 -12.88
CA THR A 156 -18.94 8.00 -11.83
C THR A 156 -17.48 7.68 -12.03
N PHE A 157 -16.79 7.38 -10.93
CA PHE A 157 -15.43 6.89 -10.92
C PHE A 157 -15.33 5.67 -10.01
N THR A 158 -14.42 4.75 -10.30
CA THR A 158 -14.23 3.53 -9.52
C THR A 158 -12.78 3.43 -9.07
N THR A 159 -12.58 3.07 -7.81
CA THR A 159 -11.27 2.77 -7.23
C THR A 159 -11.31 1.33 -6.71
N VAL A 160 -10.29 0.54 -7.03
CA VAL A 160 -10.15 -0.84 -6.57
C VAL A 160 -9.25 -0.86 -5.33
N ILE A 161 -9.64 -1.61 -4.30
CA ILE A 161 -8.75 -1.87 -3.16
C ILE A 161 -7.72 -2.90 -3.60
N ARG A 162 -6.47 -2.45 -3.70
CA ARG A 162 -5.35 -3.26 -4.19
C ARG A 162 -4.79 -4.18 -3.11
N LYS A 163 -4.65 -3.68 -1.89
CA LYS A 163 -4.04 -4.38 -0.76
C LYS A 163 -4.79 -4.17 0.54
N VAL A 164 -4.78 -5.22 1.33
CA VAL A 164 -5.22 -5.21 2.73
C VAL A 164 -4.05 -5.69 3.59
N PRO A 165 -3.17 -4.78 4.07
CA PRO A 165 -1.97 -5.14 4.84
C PRO A 165 -2.32 -5.55 6.28
N LEU A 166 -3.19 -6.55 6.40
CA LEU A 166 -3.56 -7.24 7.63
C LEU A 166 -3.14 -8.70 7.50
N THR A 167 -2.44 -9.25 8.47
CA THR A 167 -2.27 -10.70 8.63
C THR A 167 -3.49 -11.23 9.39
N PHE A 168 -4.10 -12.28 8.86
CA PHE A 168 -5.28 -12.90 9.46
C PHE A 168 -5.28 -14.38 9.09
N GLU A 169 -4.93 -15.25 10.03
CA GLU A 169 -4.61 -16.64 9.74
C GLU A 169 -4.99 -17.56 10.88
N PHE A 170 -5.45 -18.75 10.53
CA PHE A 170 -5.64 -19.84 11.48
C PHE A 170 -4.31 -20.54 11.79
N ASP A 171 -4.04 -20.78 13.06
CA ASP A 171 -3.12 -21.79 13.57
C ASP A 171 -3.98 -22.99 13.99
N LEU A 172 -4.35 -23.80 13.03
CA LEU A 172 -5.28 -24.91 13.16
C LEU A 172 -4.66 -26.14 12.47
N PRO A 173 -4.67 -27.33 13.11
CA PRO A 173 -4.20 -28.53 12.49
C PRO A 173 -4.95 -28.84 11.20
N SER A 174 -4.22 -29.17 10.12
CA SER A 174 -4.83 -29.64 8.87
C SER A 174 -5.45 -31.05 8.98
N LYS A 175 -5.14 -31.76 10.08
CA LYS A 175 -5.62 -33.11 10.38
C LYS A 175 -5.99 -33.24 11.85
N ILE A 176 -7.16 -33.75 12.15
CA ILE A 176 -7.71 -33.84 13.51
C ILE A 176 -8.38 -35.21 13.71
N GLU A 177 -8.26 -35.78 14.91
CA GLU A 177 -9.05 -36.94 15.31
C GLU A 177 -10.51 -36.54 15.56
N SER A 178 -11.44 -37.41 15.14
CA SER A 178 -12.85 -37.21 15.40
C SER A 178 -13.16 -37.33 16.90
N ASP A 179 -14.10 -36.53 17.39
CA ASP A 179 -14.63 -36.56 18.77
C ASP A 179 -13.55 -36.31 19.86
N LYS A 180 -12.52 -35.55 19.52
CA LYS A 180 -11.51 -35.07 20.48
C LYS A 180 -11.62 -33.57 20.65
N ASP A 181 -11.29 -33.13 21.87
CA ASP A 181 -11.11 -31.71 22.15
C ASP A 181 -9.91 -31.19 21.36
N ILE A 182 -10.12 -30.12 20.64
CA ILE A 182 -9.10 -29.41 19.88
C ILE A 182 -8.96 -28.01 20.43
N GLN A 183 -7.73 -27.52 20.40
CA GLN A 183 -7.43 -26.12 20.69
C GLN A 183 -6.68 -25.55 19.52
N PHE A 184 -7.15 -24.44 19.02
CA PHE A 184 -6.55 -23.74 17.89
C PHE A 184 -6.57 -22.24 18.11
N ARG A 185 -5.83 -21.52 17.28
CA ARG A 185 -5.67 -20.07 17.37
C ARG A 185 -6.06 -19.40 16.08
N LEU A 186 -6.61 -18.21 16.20
CA LEU A 186 -6.79 -17.28 15.10
C LEU A 186 -5.92 -16.06 15.40
N ASN A 187 -4.90 -15.87 14.58
CA ASN A 187 -3.94 -14.77 14.73
C ASN A 187 -4.35 -13.61 13.84
N TYR A 188 -4.20 -12.39 14.34
CA TYR A 188 -4.39 -11.16 13.57
C TYR A 188 -3.27 -10.17 13.87
N PHE A 189 -2.85 -9.42 12.83
CA PHE A 189 -1.78 -8.43 12.95
C PHE A 189 -1.97 -7.33 11.92
N SER A 190 -1.71 -6.07 12.31
CA SER A 190 -1.86 -4.91 11.44
C SER A 190 -0.50 -4.33 11.03
N ASN A 191 -0.32 -4.16 9.71
CA ASN A 191 0.77 -3.39 9.12
C ASN A 191 0.26 -2.05 8.52
N LEU A 192 -0.98 -1.66 8.84
CA LEU A 192 -1.58 -0.40 8.39
C LEU A 192 -1.00 0.80 9.12
N ASP A 193 -0.74 1.88 8.38
CA ASP A 193 -0.36 3.18 8.95
C ASP A 193 -1.55 3.92 9.58
N TYR A 194 -2.78 3.51 9.25
CA TYR A 194 -4.00 4.07 9.79
C TYR A 194 -4.56 3.18 10.91
N PRO A 195 -4.84 3.73 12.11
CA PRO A 195 -5.40 2.96 13.21
C PRO A 195 -6.85 2.54 12.91
N LEU A 196 -7.14 1.24 13.05
CA LEU A 196 -8.49 0.70 12.86
C LEU A 196 -9.24 0.66 14.21
N SER A 197 -10.47 1.18 14.22
CA SER A 197 -11.42 1.06 15.34
C SER A 197 -12.55 0.09 14.99
N ASP A 198 -13.29 -0.33 16.01
CA ASP A 198 -14.51 -1.13 15.87
C ASP A 198 -14.33 -2.44 15.09
N LEU A 199 -13.11 -2.99 15.19
CA LEU A 199 -12.78 -4.26 14.56
C LEU A 199 -13.51 -5.41 15.24
N ARG A 200 -14.05 -6.28 14.39
CA ARG A 200 -14.71 -7.53 14.80
C ARG A 200 -14.15 -8.70 14.02
N ILE A 201 -14.08 -9.81 14.69
CA ILE A 201 -13.75 -11.10 14.09
C ILE A 201 -14.98 -11.98 14.20
N LYS A 202 -15.39 -12.56 13.07
CA LYS A 202 -16.46 -13.55 13.00
C LYS A 202 -15.90 -14.87 12.51
N ILE A 203 -16.28 -15.96 13.16
CA ILE A 203 -15.87 -17.32 12.79
C ILE A 203 -17.09 -18.12 12.40
N GLU A 204 -17.03 -18.71 11.23
CA GLU A 204 -17.99 -19.68 10.74
C GLU A 204 -17.39 -21.08 10.93
N TYR A 205 -17.94 -21.80 11.87
CA TYR A 205 -17.53 -23.16 12.17
C TYR A 205 -18.13 -24.15 11.18
N PRO A 206 -17.42 -25.24 10.84
CA PRO A 206 -18.00 -26.31 10.07
C PRO A 206 -19.15 -26.99 10.86
N SER A 207 -20.02 -27.67 10.12
CA SER A 207 -21.03 -28.53 10.74
C SER A 207 -20.37 -29.56 11.66
N GLU A 208 -21.02 -29.87 12.77
CA GLU A 208 -20.54 -30.84 13.78
C GLU A 208 -19.31 -30.35 14.59
N PHE A 209 -19.04 -29.03 14.59
CA PHE A 209 -18.13 -28.42 15.55
C PHE A 209 -18.91 -27.95 16.78
N GLU A 210 -18.50 -28.40 17.95
CA GLU A 210 -19.01 -27.98 19.25
C GLU A 210 -18.02 -27.00 19.89
N PHE A 211 -18.43 -25.73 20.00
CA PHE A 211 -17.64 -24.72 20.71
C PHE A 211 -17.67 -24.97 22.23
N ILE A 212 -16.52 -24.90 22.89
CA ILE A 212 -16.40 -25.09 24.35
C ILE A 212 -16.10 -23.75 25.02
N GLU A 213 -14.96 -23.12 24.68
CA GLU A 213 -14.52 -21.87 25.29
C GLU A 213 -13.54 -21.12 24.37
N SER A 214 -13.33 -19.82 24.62
CA SER A 214 -12.31 -19.03 23.98
C SER A 214 -11.62 -18.06 24.94
N GLU A 215 -10.36 -17.74 24.64
CA GLU A 215 -9.55 -16.73 25.31
C GLU A 215 -8.96 -15.75 24.27
N PRO A 216 -9.31 -14.45 24.31
CA PRO A 216 -10.30 -13.83 25.16
C PRO A 216 -11.73 -14.33 24.88
N ALA A 217 -12.62 -14.13 25.86
CA ALA A 217 -14.03 -14.44 25.68
C ALA A 217 -14.63 -13.58 24.56
N GLY A 218 -15.42 -14.19 23.67
CA GLY A 218 -16.13 -13.48 22.61
C GLY A 218 -17.37 -12.73 23.10
N LEU A 219 -17.97 -11.96 22.21
CA LEU A 219 -19.32 -11.39 22.41
C LEU A 219 -20.36 -12.51 22.42
N ASP A 220 -20.13 -13.52 21.59
CA ASP A 220 -20.80 -14.79 21.57
C ASP A 220 -19.82 -15.91 21.16
N GLN A 221 -20.30 -17.08 20.74
CA GLN A 221 -19.46 -18.20 20.32
C GLN A 221 -18.79 -17.98 18.96
N THR A 222 -19.24 -17.00 18.18
CA THR A 222 -18.84 -16.78 16.78
C THR A 222 -18.27 -15.40 16.52
N GLU A 223 -18.43 -14.45 17.46
CA GLU A 223 -18.01 -13.05 17.26
C GLU A 223 -17.15 -12.56 18.43
N TRP A 224 -16.05 -11.89 18.07
CA TRP A 224 -15.10 -11.26 18.98
C TRP A 224 -14.90 -9.80 18.65
N GLU A 225 -14.86 -8.98 19.68
CA GLU A 225 -14.26 -7.65 19.59
C GLU A 225 -12.74 -7.82 19.60
N VAL A 226 -12.05 -7.18 18.66
CA VAL A 226 -10.59 -7.23 18.66
C VAL A 226 -10.09 -6.50 19.90
N PRO A 227 -9.53 -7.22 20.89
CA PRO A 227 -9.03 -6.59 22.11
C PRO A 227 -7.83 -5.73 21.74
N SER A 228 -7.89 -4.45 22.05
CA SER A 228 -6.72 -3.60 22.05
C SER A 228 -6.66 -2.91 23.41
N ASP A 229 -5.47 -2.78 23.99
CA ASP A 229 -5.21 -1.93 25.15
C ASP A 229 -5.53 -0.45 24.85
N SER A 230 -5.70 -0.13 23.58
CA SER A 230 -6.24 1.11 23.05
C SER A 230 -7.48 0.79 22.21
N LEU A 231 -8.40 1.75 22.08
CA LEU A 231 -9.60 1.65 21.24
C LEU A 231 -9.29 1.38 19.74
N PHE A 232 -8.00 1.24 19.38
CA PHE A 232 -7.53 1.15 18.00
C PHE A 232 -6.49 0.05 17.84
N LEU A 233 -6.56 -0.69 16.73
CA LEU A 233 -5.48 -1.56 16.28
C LEU A 233 -4.51 -0.73 15.42
N ASN A 234 -3.34 -0.42 16.00
CA ASN A 234 -2.31 0.38 15.36
C ASN A 234 -1.35 -0.49 14.52
N ARG A 235 -0.47 0.17 13.76
CA ARG A 235 0.61 -0.49 13.03
C ARG A 235 1.51 -1.30 13.96
N ALA A 236 1.94 -2.47 13.49
CA ALA A 236 2.76 -3.43 14.21
C ALA A 236 2.12 -3.95 15.51
N GLN A 237 0.80 -3.91 15.60
CA GLN A 237 0.03 -4.50 16.68
C GLN A 237 -0.81 -5.67 16.17
N GLY A 238 -1.03 -6.63 17.03
CA GLY A 238 -1.84 -7.79 16.75
C GLY A 238 -2.18 -8.55 18.02
N GLY A 239 -2.84 -9.64 17.84
CA GLY A 239 -3.22 -10.53 18.93
C GLY A 239 -3.66 -11.88 18.40
N ARG A 240 -4.20 -12.67 19.30
CA ARG A 240 -4.73 -13.99 18.97
C ARG A 240 -5.99 -14.28 19.77
N ILE A 241 -6.85 -15.11 19.20
CA ILE A 241 -7.97 -15.72 19.88
C ILE A 241 -7.66 -17.21 19.96
N GLU A 242 -7.59 -17.75 21.17
CA GLU A 242 -7.50 -19.20 21.39
C GLU A 242 -8.91 -19.75 21.53
N ILE A 243 -9.22 -20.80 20.77
CA ILE A 243 -10.54 -21.43 20.73
C ILE A 243 -10.38 -22.90 21.06
N LYS A 244 -11.20 -23.38 21.97
CA LYS A 244 -11.32 -24.79 22.30
C LYS A 244 -12.70 -25.28 21.90
N GLY A 245 -12.71 -26.42 21.26
CA GLY A 245 -13.94 -27.06 20.80
C GLY A 245 -13.73 -28.52 20.51
N ARG A 246 -14.77 -29.17 19.98
CA ARG A 246 -14.75 -30.55 19.58
C ARG A 246 -15.25 -30.66 18.15
N LEU A 247 -14.52 -31.37 17.29
CA LEU A 247 -14.90 -31.59 15.92
C LEU A 247 -15.25 -33.06 15.71
N MET A 248 -16.47 -33.30 15.25
CA MET A 248 -16.95 -34.62 14.89
C MET A 248 -16.94 -34.79 13.39
N GLY A 249 -16.79 -36.03 12.92
CA GLY A 249 -16.81 -36.35 11.49
C GLY A 249 -16.24 -37.75 11.22
N LYS A 250 -16.36 -38.18 9.98
CA LYS A 250 -15.84 -39.48 9.52
C LYS A 250 -14.40 -39.35 9.05
N VAL A 251 -13.59 -40.34 9.28
CA VAL A 251 -12.21 -40.40 8.76
C VAL A 251 -12.22 -40.17 7.24
N GLY A 252 -11.38 -39.22 6.80
CA GLY A 252 -11.28 -38.75 5.41
C GLY A 252 -12.25 -37.61 5.06
N GLU A 253 -13.10 -37.17 5.99
CA GLU A 253 -13.99 -36.03 5.77
C GLU A 253 -13.23 -34.70 5.88
N GLN A 254 -13.51 -33.77 4.96
CA GLN A 254 -12.95 -32.42 4.96
C GLN A 254 -13.93 -31.45 5.63
N LYS A 255 -13.48 -30.71 6.60
CA LYS A 255 -14.22 -29.67 7.33
C LYS A 255 -13.51 -28.32 7.11
N VAL A 256 -14.27 -27.25 6.90
CA VAL A 256 -13.71 -25.93 6.63
C VAL A 256 -14.13 -24.96 7.73
N PHE A 257 -13.13 -24.33 8.36
CA PHE A 257 -13.29 -23.18 9.23
C PHE A 257 -13.08 -21.91 8.42
N THR A 258 -13.96 -20.94 8.55
CA THR A 258 -13.82 -19.63 7.89
C THR A 258 -13.85 -18.55 8.94
N ALA A 259 -12.95 -17.58 8.85
CA ALA A 259 -12.94 -16.43 9.72
C ALA A 259 -12.95 -15.14 8.89
N LYS A 260 -13.67 -14.15 9.37
CA LYS A 260 -13.86 -12.84 8.75
C LYS A 260 -13.43 -11.75 9.72
N LEU A 261 -12.51 -10.89 9.28
CA LEU A 261 -12.07 -9.70 10.00
C LEU A 261 -12.68 -8.49 9.30
N GLY A 262 -13.40 -7.68 10.02
CA GLY A 262 -14.08 -6.52 9.48
C GLY A 262 -14.33 -5.44 10.51
N ILE A 263 -14.96 -4.36 10.08
CA ILE A 263 -15.38 -3.24 10.92
C ILE A 263 -16.90 -3.06 10.82
N TRP A 264 -17.53 -2.65 11.92
CA TRP A 264 -18.92 -2.20 11.86
C TRP A 264 -18.99 -0.74 11.41
N GLN A 265 -19.77 -0.50 10.38
CA GLN A 265 -20.11 0.82 9.88
C GLN A 265 -21.62 1.03 10.03
N GLY A 266 -22.03 1.57 11.18
CA GLY A 266 -23.46 1.61 11.53
C GLY A 266 -24.00 0.20 11.79
N GLU A 267 -24.93 -0.27 10.97
CA GLU A 267 -25.53 -1.62 11.06
C GLU A 267 -24.89 -2.64 10.09
N GLU A 268 -23.91 -2.22 9.29
CA GLU A 268 -23.28 -3.05 8.27
C GLU A 268 -21.89 -3.52 8.69
N PHE A 269 -21.61 -4.81 8.47
CA PHE A 269 -20.29 -5.41 8.68
C PHE A 269 -19.49 -5.35 7.39
N VAL A 270 -18.52 -4.43 7.33
CA VAL A 270 -17.61 -4.27 6.18
C VAL A 270 -16.46 -5.23 6.32
N LEU A 271 -16.42 -6.23 5.44
CA LEU A 271 -15.36 -7.23 5.41
C LEU A 271 -14.04 -6.62 4.92
N LEU A 272 -12.97 -6.79 5.69
CA LEU A 272 -11.61 -6.37 5.32
C LEU A 272 -10.74 -7.55 4.88
N LYS A 273 -10.78 -8.64 5.63
CA LYS A 273 -9.99 -9.84 5.37
C LYS A 273 -10.78 -11.08 5.73
N GLU A 274 -10.58 -12.13 4.92
CA GLU A 274 -11.16 -13.45 5.17
C GLU A 274 -10.05 -14.49 5.09
N THR A 275 -10.13 -15.49 5.94
CA THR A 275 -9.26 -16.68 5.90
C THR A 275 -10.10 -17.93 6.08
N ALA A 276 -9.69 -18.99 5.41
CA ALA A 276 -10.33 -20.29 5.54
C ALA A 276 -9.28 -21.39 5.67
N MET A 277 -9.56 -22.38 6.54
CA MET A 277 -8.70 -23.52 6.77
C MET A 277 -9.47 -24.82 6.68
N GLY A 278 -9.02 -25.71 5.78
CA GLY A 278 -9.54 -27.06 5.63
C GLY A 278 -8.88 -28.01 6.63
N VAL A 279 -9.69 -28.85 7.25
CA VAL A 279 -9.26 -29.86 8.23
C VAL A 279 -9.76 -31.22 7.82
N GLU A 280 -8.85 -32.18 7.70
CA GLU A 280 -9.19 -33.59 7.43
C GLU A 280 -9.36 -34.35 8.75
N ILE A 281 -10.45 -35.12 8.85
CA ILE A 281 -10.66 -36.03 9.99
C ILE A 281 -9.84 -37.28 9.79
N ILE A 282 -8.88 -37.52 10.71
CA ILE A 282 -7.96 -38.65 10.63
C ILE A 282 -7.77 -39.36 11.99
N LYS A 283 -6.83 -40.26 12.07
CA LYS A 283 -6.31 -40.87 13.31
C LYS A 283 -4.84 -40.50 13.56
N PRO A 284 -4.41 -39.32 13.68
CA PRO A 284 -3.02 -39.01 13.97
C PRO A 284 -2.83 -38.41 15.32
N SER A 285 -1.58 -38.23 15.67
CA SER A 285 -1.22 -37.86 17.01
C SER A 285 -0.42 -36.56 17.13
N LEU A 286 0.00 -35.94 16.04
CA LEU A 286 0.88 -34.76 16.10
C LEU A 286 0.46 -33.66 15.13
N TYR A 287 0.64 -32.40 15.57
CA TYR A 287 0.51 -31.20 14.77
C TYR A 287 1.71 -30.28 14.99
N ILE A 288 2.14 -29.57 13.93
CA ILE A 288 3.25 -28.62 13.97
C ILE A 288 2.79 -27.28 13.43
N SER A 289 3.17 -26.20 14.09
CA SER A 289 3.04 -24.83 13.57
C SER A 289 4.32 -24.03 13.85
N GLN A 290 4.48 -22.93 13.11
CA GLN A 290 5.64 -22.06 13.21
C GLN A 290 5.22 -20.59 13.27
N GLN A 291 5.98 -19.83 14.04
CA GLN A 291 5.95 -18.36 14.03
C GLN A 291 7.39 -17.85 13.90
N ILE A 292 7.54 -16.69 13.28
CA ILE A 292 8.80 -15.95 13.25
C ILE A 292 8.53 -14.59 13.86
N ASN A 293 9.29 -14.21 14.89
CA ASN A 293 9.12 -12.95 15.62
C ASN A 293 7.68 -12.78 16.14
N GLY A 294 7.03 -13.90 16.54
CA GLY A 294 5.64 -13.93 17.02
C GLY A 294 4.58 -13.81 15.90
N ASN A 295 4.96 -13.82 14.62
CA ASN A 295 4.05 -13.70 13.49
C ASN A 295 4.12 -14.96 12.61
N PRO A 296 3.01 -15.69 12.40
CA PRO A 296 2.97 -16.87 11.52
C PRO A 296 3.15 -16.51 10.03
N GLY A 297 2.77 -15.30 9.64
CA GLY A 297 2.91 -14.78 8.27
C GLY A 297 4.05 -13.76 8.14
N TYR A 298 5.16 -13.94 8.85
CA TYR A 298 6.29 -13.02 8.83
C TYR A 298 6.89 -12.90 7.42
N ILE A 299 7.14 -11.66 7.01
CA ILE A 299 7.86 -11.33 5.79
C ILE A 299 9.21 -10.76 6.22
N ALA A 300 10.28 -11.43 5.79
CA ALA A 300 11.63 -11.08 6.22
C ALA A 300 12.27 -10.02 5.30
N SER A 301 13.30 -9.35 5.84
CA SER A 301 14.15 -8.42 5.11
C SER A 301 15.63 -8.76 5.34
N ALA A 302 16.52 -8.26 4.51
CA ALA A 302 17.96 -8.38 4.72
C ALA A 302 18.35 -7.88 6.13
N GLU A 303 19.31 -8.54 6.75
CA GLU A 303 19.84 -8.26 8.10
C GLU A 303 18.84 -8.50 9.25
N ASP A 304 17.63 -9.01 8.99
CA ASP A 304 16.69 -9.35 10.05
C ASP A 304 17.24 -10.44 10.98
N LEU A 305 16.98 -10.27 12.27
CA LEU A 305 17.11 -11.34 13.25
C LEU A 305 15.77 -12.09 13.31
N LEU A 306 15.80 -13.35 12.87
CA LEU A 306 14.63 -14.23 12.88
C LEU A 306 14.62 -15.05 14.18
N HIS A 307 13.62 -14.84 15.01
CA HIS A 307 13.30 -15.69 16.16
C HIS A 307 12.25 -16.70 15.74
N TYR A 308 12.69 -17.92 15.48
CA TYR A 308 11.80 -19.03 15.16
C TYR A 308 11.22 -19.64 16.43
N GLU A 309 9.89 -19.74 16.48
CA GLU A 309 9.13 -20.45 17.48
C GLU A 309 8.36 -21.58 16.79
N ILE A 310 8.74 -22.82 17.06
CA ILE A 310 8.11 -24.01 16.53
C ILE A 310 7.28 -24.65 17.63
N PHE A 311 5.99 -24.68 17.43
CA PHE A 311 5.03 -25.30 18.33
C PHE A 311 4.68 -26.69 17.82
N PHE A 312 4.65 -27.66 18.70
CA PHE A 312 4.22 -29.02 18.39
C PHE A 312 3.22 -29.49 19.42
N ARG A 313 2.14 -30.09 18.95
CA ARG A 313 1.01 -30.47 19.78
C ARG A 313 0.66 -31.93 19.55
N ASN A 314 0.51 -32.69 20.65
CA ASN A 314 -0.10 -34.00 20.60
C ASN A 314 -1.63 -33.82 20.52
N ILE A 315 -2.20 -34.07 19.35
CA ILE A 315 -3.66 -33.98 19.12
C ILE A 315 -4.33 -35.36 19.20
N GLY A 316 -3.58 -36.39 19.57
CA GLY A 316 -4.08 -37.74 19.82
C GLY A 316 -4.58 -37.94 21.24
N GLY A 317 -5.12 -39.14 21.50
CA GLY A 317 -5.66 -39.55 22.80
C GLY A 317 -4.65 -40.23 23.72
N GLU A 318 -3.40 -40.47 23.27
CA GLU A 318 -2.37 -41.19 24.02
C GLU A 318 -1.10 -40.33 24.17
N ASP A 319 -0.34 -40.57 25.26
CA ASP A 319 0.93 -39.90 25.47
C ASP A 319 1.98 -40.36 24.45
N LEU A 320 2.71 -39.42 23.88
CA LEU A 320 3.81 -39.70 22.97
C LEU A 320 5.13 -39.60 23.73
N ILE A 321 6.02 -40.60 23.49
CA ILE A 321 7.27 -40.70 24.21
C ILE A 321 8.47 -40.72 23.24
N ASN A 322 9.63 -40.28 23.74
CA ASN A 322 10.89 -40.30 23.00
C ASN A 322 10.84 -39.64 21.61
N LEU A 323 10.16 -38.52 21.55
CA LEU A 323 10.11 -37.71 20.34
C LEU A 323 11.46 -37.02 20.07
N PHE A 324 11.66 -36.62 18.84
CA PHE A 324 12.69 -35.68 18.42
C PHE A 324 12.14 -34.81 17.29
N LEU A 325 12.62 -33.59 17.21
CA LEU A 325 12.25 -32.64 16.16
C LEU A 325 13.53 -32.25 15.40
N ILE A 326 13.44 -32.22 14.08
CA ILE A 326 14.50 -31.72 13.20
C ILE A 326 13.93 -30.53 12.44
N ALA A 327 14.54 -29.36 12.59
CA ALA A 327 14.25 -28.19 11.78
C ALA A 327 15.39 -28.03 10.75
N LYS A 328 15.07 -28.20 9.47
CA LYS A 328 16.03 -28.07 8.37
C LYS A 328 15.80 -26.76 7.63
N LEU A 329 16.83 -25.93 7.59
CA LEU A 329 16.77 -24.61 6.98
C LEU A 329 17.34 -24.63 5.56
N GLU A 330 16.56 -24.13 4.60
CA GLU A 330 16.95 -24.05 3.18
C GLU A 330 16.81 -22.61 2.70
N GLY A 331 17.84 -22.06 2.07
CA GLY A 331 17.88 -20.71 1.50
C GLY A 331 19.23 -20.03 1.69
N ASP A 332 19.67 -19.31 0.66
CA ASP A 332 20.98 -18.66 0.62
C ASP A 332 21.07 -17.41 1.50
N ALA A 333 19.92 -16.86 1.88
CA ALA A 333 19.81 -15.68 2.72
C ALA A 333 20.20 -15.92 4.20
N PHE A 334 20.20 -17.17 4.69
CA PHE A 334 20.55 -17.46 6.08
C PHE A 334 22.03 -17.25 6.38
N ASP A 335 22.32 -16.53 7.47
CA ASP A 335 23.65 -16.49 8.09
C ASP A 335 23.77 -17.58 9.15
N PHE A 336 24.15 -18.78 8.73
CA PHE A 336 24.27 -19.93 9.62
C PHE A 336 25.31 -19.76 10.74
N LEU A 337 26.25 -18.80 10.62
CA LEU A 337 27.22 -18.51 11.68
C LEU A 337 26.56 -17.78 12.86
N SER A 338 25.45 -17.10 12.61
CA SER A 338 24.69 -16.39 13.63
C SER A 338 23.70 -17.26 14.41
N LEU A 339 23.49 -18.52 13.96
CA LEU A 339 22.48 -19.41 14.53
C LEU A 339 22.74 -19.69 16.00
N LYS A 340 21.70 -19.51 16.82
CA LYS A 340 21.69 -19.77 18.26
C LYS A 340 20.46 -20.56 18.64
N SER A 341 20.65 -21.56 19.49
CA SER A 341 19.56 -22.32 20.13
C SER A 341 20.02 -22.82 21.49
N ASP A 342 19.19 -22.67 22.50
CA ASP A 342 19.51 -23.11 23.86
C ASP A 342 19.34 -24.63 24.03
N LYS A 343 18.40 -25.22 23.30
CA LYS A 343 18.02 -26.63 23.43
C LYS A 343 18.31 -27.47 22.18
N GLY A 344 18.64 -26.85 21.06
CA GLY A 344 18.91 -27.50 19.78
C GLY A 344 20.38 -27.73 19.51
N ASP A 345 20.70 -28.82 18.82
CA ASP A 345 22.02 -29.15 18.29
C ASP A 345 22.06 -28.83 16.81
N PHE A 346 22.80 -27.78 16.43
CA PHE A 346 22.97 -27.41 15.02
C PHE A 346 23.95 -28.35 14.31
N LYS A 347 23.55 -28.89 13.16
CA LYS A 347 24.33 -29.73 12.26
C LYS A 347 24.66 -28.94 10.99
N GLN A 348 25.86 -28.42 10.91
CA GLN A 348 26.31 -27.55 9.82
C GLN A 348 26.33 -28.28 8.45
N GLY A 349 26.45 -29.64 8.42
CA GLY A 349 26.57 -30.38 7.17
C GLY A 349 25.31 -30.41 6.31
N ASP A 350 24.13 -30.25 6.93
CA ASP A 350 22.83 -30.26 6.25
C ASP A 350 21.92 -29.11 6.70
N ASN A 351 22.45 -28.13 7.43
CA ASN A 351 21.77 -26.98 7.95
C ASN A 351 20.55 -27.33 8.81
N SER A 352 20.64 -28.39 9.59
CA SER A 352 19.56 -28.83 10.47
C SER A 352 19.84 -28.55 11.94
N ILE A 353 18.76 -28.32 12.70
CA ILE A 353 18.78 -28.19 14.15
C ILE A 353 18.02 -29.38 14.71
N VAL A 354 18.64 -30.15 15.56
CA VAL A 354 18.06 -31.34 16.19
C VAL A 354 17.70 -31.03 17.62
N PHE A 355 16.42 -31.18 17.97
CA PHE A 355 15.90 -31.09 19.32
C PHE A 355 15.52 -32.48 19.80
N ASP A 356 16.08 -32.91 20.90
CA ASP A 356 15.82 -34.24 21.47
C ASP A 356 15.42 -34.17 22.96
N TRP A 357 14.98 -35.31 23.49
CA TRP A 357 14.54 -35.46 24.87
C TRP A 357 15.64 -35.21 25.92
N ARG A 358 16.90 -35.21 25.53
CA ARG A 358 18.02 -35.00 26.46
C ARG A 358 18.14 -33.57 26.92
N ARG A 359 17.70 -32.62 26.07
CA ARG A 359 17.74 -31.19 26.33
C ARG A 359 16.35 -30.54 26.49
N ASN A 360 15.31 -31.26 26.06
CA ASN A 360 13.94 -30.78 26.17
C ASN A 360 13.01 -31.87 26.70
N ALA A 361 12.51 -31.69 27.92
CA ALA A 361 11.66 -32.66 28.61
C ALA A 361 10.34 -32.96 27.86
N ASP A 362 9.82 -31.99 27.09
CA ASP A 362 8.60 -32.18 26.30
C ASP A 362 8.74 -33.27 25.22
N PHE A 363 9.97 -33.60 24.82
CA PHE A 363 10.21 -34.69 23.90
C PHE A 363 10.36 -36.06 24.59
N GLN A 364 10.60 -36.09 25.89
CA GLN A 364 10.63 -37.34 26.65
C GLN A 364 9.19 -37.90 26.78
N ILE A 365 8.24 -37.05 27.16
CA ILE A 365 6.83 -37.38 27.24
C ILE A 365 6.05 -36.14 26.82
N LEU A 366 5.28 -36.25 25.74
CA LEU A 366 4.31 -35.25 25.31
C LEU A 366 2.89 -35.81 25.58
N PRO A 367 2.26 -35.45 26.68
CA PRO A 367 0.93 -35.94 27.04
C PRO A 367 -0.12 -35.63 25.97
N ALA A 368 -1.20 -36.43 25.95
CA ALA A 368 -2.35 -36.18 25.10
C ALA A 368 -2.85 -34.72 25.28
N GLN A 369 -3.17 -34.04 24.17
CA GLN A 369 -3.65 -32.66 24.08
C GLN A 369 -2.67 -31.59 24.61
N ARG A 370 -1.41 -31.96 24.85
CA ARG A 370 -0.36 -31.01 25.29
C ARG A 370 0.44 -30.49 24.13
N GLU A 371 0.86 -29.25 24.29
CA GLU A 371 1.73 -28.54 23.36
C GLU A 371 3.12 -28.35 23.96
N GLY A 372 4.14 -28.54 23.15
CA GLY A 372 5.52 -28.17 23.45
C GLY A 372 6.02 -27.10 22.49
N LYS A 373 7.12 -26.45 22.83
CA LYS A 373 7.74 -25.40 22.01
C LYS A 373 9.26 -25.57 21.95
N VAL A 374 9.84 -25.33 20.78
CA VAL A 374 11.28 -25.12 20.61
C VAL A 374 11.54 -23.81 19.89
N GLU A 375 12.72 -23.25 20.17
CA GLU A 375 13.09 -21.91 19.69
C GLU A 375 14.54 -21.92 19.20
N PHE A 376 14.78 -21.08 18.19
CA PHE A 376 16.12 -20.73 17.74
C PHE A 376 16.12 -19.37 17.07
N TRP A 377 17.30 -18.76 16.98
CA TRP A 377 17.52 -17.44 16.39
C TRP A 377 18.55 -17.55 15.28
N ILE A 378 18.33 -16.87 14.19
CA ILE A 378 19.24 -16.79 13.06
C ILE A 378 19.11 -15.46 12.35
N ASN A 379 20.22 -14.83 11.97
CA ASN A 379 20.18 -13.63 11.15
C ASN A 379 20.04 -13.99 9.67
N LEU A 380 19.45 -13.10 8.92
CA LEU A 380 19.63 -13.06 7.48
C LEU A 380 20.91 -12.27 7.14
N LYS A 381 21.57 -12.68 6.08
CA LYS A 381 22.72 -11.96 5.52
C LYS A 381 22.29 -10.58 5.04
N LYS A 382 23.25 -9.68 4.94
CA LYS A 382 23.06 -8.38 4.28
C LYS A 382 22.81 -8.54 2.78
N ASP A 383 23.53 -9.46 2.14
CA ASP A 383 23.46 -9.76 0.71
C ASP A 383 23.63 -11.26 0.48
N TRP A 384 22.92 -11.80 -0.51
CA TRP A 384 23.03 -13.20 -0.95
C TRP A 384 22.95 -13.27 -2.47
N GLU A 385 23.15 -14.46 -3.04
CA GLU A 385 23.12 -14.67 -4.48
C GLU A 385 21.73 -14.34 -5.07
N MET A 386 21.71 -13.52 -6.12
CA MET A 386 20.48 -13.15 -6.81
C MET A 386 20.09 -14.27 -7.77
N GLY A 387 19.13 -15.10 -7.35
CA GLY A 387 18.54 -16.14 -8.20
C GLY A 387 17.40 -15.56 -9.05
N GLY A 388 17.13 -16.15 -10.21
CA GLY A 388 16.02 -15.73 -11.07
C GLY A 388 14.61 -16.04 -10.54
N GLN A 389 14.48 -16.49 -9.29
CA GLN A 389 13.22 -16.81 -8.62
C GLN A 389 12.97 -15.83 -7.46
N ALA A 390 11.70 -15.67 -7.10
CA ALA A 390 11.28 -14.87 -5.96
C ALA A 390 11.98 -15.29 -4.66
N SER A 391 12.46 -14.30 -3.89
CA SER A 391 13.27 -14.53 -2.71
C SER A 391 12.47 -15.11 -1.56
N LYS A 392 12.88 -16.28 -1.07
CA LYS A 392 12.24 -16.97 0.04
C LYS A 392 13.22 -17.84 0.80
N ILE A 393 12.87 -18.16 2.02
CA ILE A 393 13.54 -19.18 2.86
C ILE A 393 12.51 -20.23 3.27
N ILE A 394 12.99 -21.43 3.48
CA ILE A 394 12.16 -22.58 3.83
C ILE A 394 12.68 -23.20 5.12
N ASN A 395 11.76 -23.55 6.02
CA ASN A 395 12.02 -24.39 7.17
C ASN A 395 11.20 -25.67 7.06
N LYS A 396 11.87 -26.81 6.94
CA LYS A 396 11.26 -28.15 6.94
C LYS A 396 11.39 -28.76 8.33
N ILE A 397 10.27 -29.01 8.95
CA ILE A 397 10.22 -29.55 10.30
C ILE A 397 9.76 -31.00 10.26
N TYR A 398 10.56 -31.88 10.82
CA TYR A 398 10.25 -33.30 10.96
C TYR A 398 10.03 -33.60 12.44
N LEU A 399 8.90 -34.22 12.78
CA LEU A 399 8.56 -34.63 14.14
C LEU A 399 7.95 -36.02 14.13
N GLY A 400 8.70 -37.03 14.59
CA GLY A 400 8.27 -38.42 14.51
C GLY A 400 8.04 -38.87 13.05
N GLN A 401 6.79 -39.18 12.73
CA GLN A 401 6.39 -39.64 11.37
C GLN A 401 5.76 -38.52 10.51
N ILE A 402 5.61 -37.32 11.03
CA ILE A 402 5.04 -36.19 10.30
C ILE A 402 6.14 -35.19 9.95
N TRP A 403 5.88 -34.40 8.92
CA TRP A 403 6.70 -33.27 8.54
C TRP A 403 5.85 -32.17 7.94
N GLU A 404 6.29 -30.94 8.12
CA GLU A 404 5.67 -29.73 7.57
C GLU A 404 6.75 -28.83 6.97
N GLU A 405 6.38 -28.10 5.91
CA GLU A 405 7.23 -27.12 5.25
C GLU A 405 6.64 -25.73 5.41
N PHE A 406 7.45 -24.81 5.92
CA PHE A 406 7.08 -23.42 6.14
C PHE A 406 7.92 -22.54 5.22
N GLU A 407 7.24 -21.84 4.32
CA GLU A 407 7.83 -20.85 3.44
C GLU A 407 7.73 -19.46 4.06
N THR A 408 8.85 -18.71 4.06
CA THR A 408 8.88 -17.30 4.47
C THR A 408 9.38 -16.46 3.32
N LYS A 409 8.57 -15.53 2.88
CA LYS A 409 8.93 -14.58 1.83
C LYS A 409 9.95 -13.58 2.34
N ILE A 410 10.84 -13.14 1.45
CA ILE A 410 11.82 -12.11 1.76
C ILE A 410 11.61 -10.92 0.84
N ASN A 411 11.61 -9.73 1.42
CA ASN A 411 11.55 -8.47 0.71
C ASN A 411 12.77 -8.27 -0.18
N SER A 412 12.58 -7.62 -1.30
CA SER A 412 13.69 -7.06 -2.04
C SER A 412 14.37 -5.95 -1.23
N LYS A 413 15.56 -5.58 -1.68
CA LYS A 413 16.32 -4.46 -1.16
C LYS A 413 16.41 -3.40 -2.24
N LEU A 414 15.94 -2.19 -1.94
CA LEU A 414 16.16 -1.00 -2.75
C LEU A 414 17.32 -0.20 -2.18
N GLU A 415 18.22 0.24 -3.04
CA GLU A 415 19.28 1.16 -2.69
C GLU A 415 19.25 2.36 -3.63
N LEU A 416 19.59 3.51 -3.09
CA LEU A 416 19.75 4.75 -3.83
C LEU A 416 21.16 5.27 -3.63
N SER A 417 21.84 5.62 -4.71
CA SER A 417 23.06 6.42 -4.69
C SER A 417 22.70 7.84 -5.08
N GLN A 418 23.04 8.80 -4.21
CA GLN A 418 22.97 10.24 -4.49
C GLN A 418 24.36 10.82 -4.43
N LYS A 419 24.81 11.46 -5.52
CA LYS A 419 26.14 12.04 -5.62
C LYS A 419 26.07 13.45 -6.19
N GLY A 420 27.00 14.28 -5.79
CA GLY A 420 27.10 15.66 -6.24
C GLY A 420 28.47 15.96 -6.84
N TYR A 421 28.50 16.68 -7.96
CA TYR A 421 29.72 17.02 -8.68
C TYR A 421 29.74 18.49 -9.11
N PHE A 422 30.91 19.10 -9.04
CA PHE A 422 31.19 20.35 -9.71
C PHE A 422 31.87 20.11 -11.07
N GLU A 423 32.85 19.24 -11.13
CA GLU A 423 33.48 18.79 -12.38
C GLU A 423 32.68 17.60 -12.92
N ASP A 424 31.99 17.79 -14.04
CA ASP A 424 31.27 16.73 -14.73
C ASP A 424 31.28 16.91 -16.24
N GLU A 425 31.18 15.82 -16.98
CA GLU A 425 31.16 15.82 -18.44
C GLU A 425 29.74 15.98 -19.02
N ILE A 426 28.69 15.99 -18.17
CA ILE A 426 27.28 15.99 -18.61
C ILE A 426 26.81 17.41 -18.91
N PHE A 427 26.93 18.32 -17.94
CA PHE A 427 26.37 19.66 -18.05
C PHE A 427 27.44 20.77 -18.13
N GLY A 428 28.61 20.55 -17.56
CA GLY A 428 29.65 21.57 -17.40
C GLY A 428 29.18 22.64 -16.41
N ASN A 429 29.48 22.47 -15.14
CA ASN A 429 29.10 23.42 -14.11
C ASN A 429 29.91 24.71 -14.18
N SER A 430 29.41 25.77 -13.56
CA SER A 430 29.98 27.10 -13.58
C SER A 430 29.77 27.83 -12.26
N GLY A 431 30.54 28.88 -12.06
CA GLY A 431 30.50 29.70 -10.86
C GLY A 431 31.77 29.55 -10.04
N PRO A 432 31.90 30.33 -8.94
CA PRO A 432 33.10 30.29 -8.12
C PRO A 432 33.19 29.02 -7.28
N ILE A 433 34.38 28.42 -7.20
CA ILE A 433 34.78 27.40 -6.25
C ILE A 433 36.02 27.89 -5.53
N PRO A 434 35.95 28.16 -4.23
CA PRO A 434 34.81 28.05 -3.29
C PRO A 434 33.60 28.93 -3.67
N PRO A 435 32.37 28.52 -3.29
CA PRO A 435 31.16 29.31 -3.54
C PRO A 435 31.22 30.65 -2.83
N GLU A 436 30.87 31.75 -3.53
CA GLU A 436 30.90 33.11 -3.00
C GLU A 436 29.48 33.62 -2.73
N VAL A 437 29.29 34.36 -1.63
CA VAL A 437 28.02 35.02 -1.29
C VAL A 437 27.50 35.83 -2.49
N GLU A 438 26.18 35.72 -2.78
CA GLU A 438 25.47 36.39 -3.90
C GLU A 438 25.96 36.03 -5.32
N LYS A 439 26.79 35.00 -5.45
CA LYS A 439 27.17 34.47 -6.76
C LYS A 439 26.69 33.04 -6.90
N THR A 440 26.03 32.75 -7.99
CA THR A 440 25.53 31.40 -8.26
C THR A 440 26.65 30.46 -8.68
N THR A 441 26.72 29.30 -8.03
CA THR A 441 27.53 28.16 -8.44
C THR A 441 26.61 27.01 -8.81
N THR A 442 26.82 26.37 -9.96
CA THR A 442 26.02 25.24 -10.40
C THR A 442 26.70 23.92 -10.01
N TYR A 443 25.89 22.90 -9.74
CA TYR A 443 26.32 21.55 -9.39
C TYR A 443 25.46 20.53 -10.12
N THR A 444 26.05 19.41 -10.44
CA THR A 444 25.35 18.25 -11.00
C THR A 444 25.04 17.26 -9.88
N ILE A 445 23.78 16.94 -9.72
CA ILE A 445 23.33 15.87 -8.82
C ILE A 445 22.98 14.65 -9.67
N THR A 446 23.49 13.49 -9.27
CA THR A 446 23.21 12.21 -9.94
C THR A 446 22.53 11.26 -8.97
N TRP A 447 21.40 10.71 -9.38
CA TRP A 447 20.72 9.62 -8.71
C TRP A 447 20.82 8.33 -9.51
N GLN A 448 21.09 7.25 -8.80
CA GLN A 448 21.08 5.89 -9.36
C GLN A 448 20.33 4.97 -8.40
N ALA A 449 19.25 4.37 -8.87
CA ALA A 449 18.51 3.37 -8.10
C ALA A 449 19.00 1.95 -8.43
N LYS A 450 18.99 1.09 -7.40
CA LYS A 450 19.37 -0.32 -7.49
C LYS A 450 18.32 -1.18 -6.83
N ASN A 451 17.96 -2.27 -7.47
CA ASN A 451 17.05 -3.28 -6.95
C ASN A 451 17.71 -4.65 -6.94
N TYR A 452 17.50 -5.43 -5.87
CA TYR A 452 18.22 -6.68 -5.64
C TYR A 452 17.39 -7.92 -6.02
N TYR A 453 16.43 -8.34 -5.19
CA TYR A 453 15.97 -9.73 -5.14
C TYR A 453 14.65 -10.02 -5.82
N ASN A 454 13.70 -9.10 -5.76
CA ASN A 454 12.37 -9.25 -6.34
C ASN A 454 12.07 -8.10 -7.28
N LYS A 455 11.11 -8.27 -8.17
CA LYS A 455 10.59 -7.15 -8.97
C LYS A 455 9.92 -6.13 -8.06
N VAL A 456 10.22 -4.84 -8.26
CA VAL A 456 9.68 -3.72 -7.49
C VAL A 456 8.93 -2.78 -8.43
N GLU A 457 7.73 -2.40 -8.04
CA GLU A 457 6.84 -1.49 -8.79
C GLU A 457 6.75 -0.13 -8.09
N ASN A 458 6.25 0.87 -8.83
CA ASN A 458 5.99 2.22 -8.31
C ASN A 458 7.22 2.90 -7.66
N VAL A 459 8.42 2.57 -8.16
CA VAL A 459 9.66 3.13 -7.62
C VAL A 459 9.73 4.62 -7.88
N LYS A 460 9.91 5.40 -6.80
CA LYS A 460 10.07 6.85 -6.83
C LYS A 460 11.22 7.28 -5.94
N VAL A 461 11.96 8.26 -6.41
CA VAL A 461 12.99 8.94 -5.62
C VAL A 461 12.52 10.35 -5.32
N LYS A 462 12.69 10.77 -4.07
CA LYS A 462 12.25 12.06 -3.56
C LYS A 462 13.36 12.74 -2.77
N ALA A 463 13.50 14.05 -2.94
CA ALA A 463 14.35 14.91 -2.11
C ALA A 463 13.80 16.34 -2.08
N ILE A 464 14.27 17.14 -1.18
CA ILE A 464 13.88 18.56 -1.06
C ILE A 464 15.09 19.45 -1.41
N LEU A 465 14.86 20.47 -2.23
CA LEU A 465 15.84 21.51 -2.48
C LEU A 465 15.78 22.58 -1.38
N PRO A 466 16.92 22.96 -0.78
CA PRO A 466 16.99 24.12 0.09
C PRO A 466 16.50 25.40 -0.61
N GLU A 467 16.00 26.39 0.15
CA GLU A 467 15.41 27.62 -0.38
C GLU A 467 16.31 28.43 -1.35
N ASN A 468 17.61 28.32 -1.17
CA ASN A 468 18.61 29.04 -1.96
C ASN A 468 19.26 28.19 -3.05
N VAL A 469 18.62 27.08 -3.41
CA VAL A 469 19.02 26.18 -4.51
C VAL A 469 17.88 26.09 -5.51
N GLU A 470 18.14 26.32 -6.78
CA GLU A 470 17.14 26.28 -7.84
C GLU A 470 17.52 25.25 -8.90
N LEU A 471 16.51 24.61 -9.51
CA LEU A 471 16.76 23.77 -10.69
C LEU A 471 17.09 24.66 -11.90
N THR A 472 18.16 24.32 -12.64
CA THR A 472 18.50 25.03 -13.89
C THR A 472 17.66 24.57 -15.07
N GLY A 473 16.91 23.46 -14.93
CA GLY A 473 16.12 22.83 -15.98
C GLY A 473 16.92 21.85 -16.85
N ARG A 474 18.22 21.66 -16.59
CA ARG A 474 19.04 20.66 -17.30
C ARG A 474 18.88 19.29 -16.62
N ILE A 475 18.50 18.30 -17.40
CA ILE A 475 18.30 16.92 -16.98
C ILE A 475 18.88 16.00 -18.04
N PHE A 476 19.53 14.92 -17.61
CA PHE A 476 20.10 13.89 -18.46
C PHE A 476 19.88 12.50 -17.83
N PRO A 477 19.53 11.46 -18.63
CA PRO A 477 19.24 11.53 -20.06
C PRO A 477 17.88 12.20 -20.36
N GLU A 478 17.65 12.62 -21.59
CA GLU A 478 16.45 13.39 -21.99
C GLU A 478 15.14 12.61 -21.79
N GLU A 479 15.16 11.29 -21.93
CA GLU A 479 14.00 10.41 -21.71
C GLU A 479 13.51 10.43 -20.25
N GLU A 480 14.33 10.82 -19.29
CA GLU A 480 13.95 10.91 -17.88
C GLU A 480 13.25 12.24 -17.52
N ILE A 481 13.26 13.23 -18.41
CA ILE A 481 12.61 14.53 -18.16
C ILE A 481 11.13 14.37 -17.85
N SER A 482 10.43 13.50 -18.58
CA SER A 482 8.99 13.26 -18.38
C SER A 482 8.65 12.57 -17.07
N LYS A 483 9.61 11.93 -16.41
CA LYS A 483 9.49 11.22 -15.15
C LYS A 483 9.96 12.05 -13.95
N PHE A 484 10.50 13.26 -14.22
CA PHE A 484 11.05 14.15 -13.21
C PHE A 484 10.10 15.33 -12.98
N ALA A 485 9.70 15.53 -11.75
CA ALA A 485 8.81 16.61 -11.35
C ALA A 485 9.41 17.40 -10.19
N PHE A 486 9.15 18.69 -10.18
CA PHE A 486 9.50 19.61 -9.09
C PHE A 486 8.26 20.38 -8.67
N ASP A 487 7.95 20.32 -7.40
CA ASP A 487 6.91 21.15 -6.79
C ASP A 487 7.57 22.38 -6.14
N SER A 488 7.26 23.56 -6.67
CA SER A 488 7.84 24.82 -6.21
C SER A 488 7.35 25.25 -4.83
N GLU A 489 6.21 24.73 -4.36
CA GLU A 489 5.64 25.10 -3.06
C GLU A 489 6.28 24.28 -1.93
N SER A 490 6.34 22.97 -2.08
CA SER A 490 7.02 22.07 -1.13
C SER A 490 8.53 21.97 -1.36
N ARG A 491 9.01 22.42 -2.52
CA ARG A 491 10.38 22.28 -3.02
C ARG A 491 10.83 20.82 -3.15
N GLU A 492 9.87 19.90 -3.23
CA GLU A 492 10.13 18.47 -3.43
C GLU A 492 10.43 18.18 -4.89
N ILE A 493 11.49 17.43 -5.12
CA ILE A 493 11.79 16.77 -6.38
C ILE A 493 11.28 15.34 -6.30
N VAL A 494 10.63 14.88 -7.35
CA VAL A 494 10.17 13.50 -7.50
C VAL A 494 10.65 12.95 -8.84
N TRP A 495 11.44 11.89 -8.81
CA TRP A 495 11.79 11.12 -9.99
C TRP A 495 11.03 9.79 -9.96
N SER A 496 10.14 9.59 -10.93
CA SER A 496 9.32 8.38 -11.07
C SER A 496 10.05 7.35 -11.91
N VAL A 497 10.81 6.47 -11.27
CA VAL A 497 11.58 5.39 -11.92
C VAL A 497 10.65 4.37 -12.58
N GLY A 498 9.52 4.04 -11.92
CA GLY A 498 8.56 3.05 -12.40
C GLY A 498 8.85 1.65 -11.88
N GLU A 499 8.92 0.66 -12.77
CA GLU A 499 9.25 -0.73 -12.41
C GLU A 499 10.76 -0.96 -12.45
N MET A 500 11.23 -1.80 -11.53
CA MET A 500 12.61 -2.28 -11.51
C MET A 500 12.65 -3.80 -11.43
N GLU A 501 13.38 -4.41 -12.35
CA GLU A 501 13.58 -5.85 -12.40
C GLU A 501 14.63 -6.32 -11.37
N VAL A 502 14.66 -7.64 -11.13
CA VAL A 502 15.65 -8.29 -10.26
C VAL A 502 17.08 -7.99 -10.72
N GLY A 503 17.93 -7.55 -9.80
CA GLY A 503 19.34 -7.25 -10.07
C GLY A 503 19.58 -6.00 -10.91
N GLN A 504 18.56 -5.19 -11.17
CA GLN A 504 18.71 -3.97 -11.95
C GLN A 504 19.50 -2.91 -11.18
N GLY A 505 20.55 -2.40 -11.80
CA GLY A 505 21.54 -1.52 -11.16
C GLY A 505 22.72 -2.27 -10.52
N ILE A 506 22.71 -3.62 -10.54
CA ILE A 506 23.76 -4.49 -9.96
C ILE A 506 24.28 -5.47 -11.01
N LEU A 507 23.40 -6.29 -11.59
CA LEU A 507 23.72 -7.25 -12.64
C LEU A 507 23.54 -6.66 -14.04
N THR A 508 22.65 -5.69 -14.16
CA THR A 508 22.35 -4.95 -15.40
C THR A 508 22.39 -3.45 -15.13
N SER A 509 22.39 -2.64 -16.19
CA SER A 509 22.35 -1.19 -16.05
C SER A 509 21.11 -0.76 -15.26
N GLY A 510 21.31 0.05 -14.24
CA GLY A 510 20.24 0.62 -13.42
C GLY A 510 19.72 1.94 -13.97
N PRO A 511 18.47 2.29 -13.63
CA PRO A 511 17.97 3.61 -13.90
C PRO A 511 18.82 4.65 -13.20
N ASN A 512 19.16 5.70 -13.92
CA ASN A 512 19.93 6.83 -13.40
C ASN A 512 19.42 8.14 -14.02
N ILE A 513 19.58 9.21 -13.29
CA ILE A 513 19.25 10.54 -13.73
C ILE A 513 20.28 11.53 -13.16
N SER A 514 20.70 12.47 -13.98
CA SER A 514 21.49 13.62 -13.56
C SER A 514 20.70 14.89 -13.81
N PHE A 515 20.73 15.81 -12.87
CA PHE A 515 20.09 17.12 -13.00
C PHE A 515 20.98 18.21 -12.39
N GLN A 516 20.93 19.40 -12.97
CA GLN A 516 21.74 20.50 -12.54
C GLN A 516 20.97 21.43 -11.62
N VAL A 517 21.61 21.81 -10.50
CA VAL A 517 21.11 22.79 -9.53
C VAL A 517 22.02 24.01 -9.49
N GLY A 518 21.45 25.18 -9.27
CA GLY A 518 22.15 26.43 -9.04
C GLY A 518 22.01 26.84 -7.57
N PHE A 519 23.10 26.95 -6.87
CA PHE A 519 23.18 27.38 -5.48
C PHE A 519 23.60 28.85 -5.39
N LEU A 520 22.79 29.67 -4.70
CA LEU A 520 23.06 31.06 -4.44
C LEU A 520 23.30 31.25 -2.95
N PRO A 521 24.56 31.33 -2.48
CA PRO A 521 24.85 31.46 -1.06
C PRO A 521 24.35 32.77 -0.46
N ARG A 522 23.75 32.69 0.73
CA ARG A 522 23.37 33.85 1.55
C ARG A 522 24.53 34.23 2.47
N SER A 523 24.58 35.48 2.91
CA SER A 523 25.62 35.98 3.86
C SER A 523 25.67 35.17 5.16
N THR A 524 24.58 34.61 5.62
CA THR A 524 24.49 33.76 6.82
C THR A 524 25.16 32.38 6.66
N GLN A 525 25.52 32.01 5.44
CA GLN A 525 26.14 30.74 5.09
C GLN A 525 27.67 30.86 4.93
N LYS A 526 28.20 32.06 4.99
CA LYS A 526 29.64 32.31 4.93
C LYS A 526 30.40 31.51 6.01
N GLY A 527 31.47 30.84 5.61
CA GLY A 527 32.26 29.97 6.47
C GLY A 527 31.66 28.61 6.76
N LYS A 528 30.59 28.21 6.05
CA LYS A 528 29.91 26.94 6.19
C LYS A 528 29.92 26.16 4.88
N THR A 529 29.55 24.89 4.95
CA THR A 529 29.28 23.99 3.80
C THR A 529 27.79 23.66 3.74
N PRO A 530 26.93 24.56 3.20
CA PRO A 530 25.48 24.35 3.18
C PRO A 530 25.08 23.17 2.32
N GLU A 531 23.93 22.57 2.63
CA GLU A 531 23.31 21.56 1.79
C GLU A 531 22.84 22.16 0.46
N ILE A 532 23.09 21.44 -0.63
CA ILE A 532 22.59 21.75 -1.98
C ILE A 532 21.43 20.87 -2.37
N ILE A 533 21.26 19.72 -1.71
CA ILE A 533 20.07 18.87 -1.77
C ILE A 533 19.95 18.08 -0.47
N SER A 534 18.74 17.89 0.01
CA SER A 534 18.47 17.11 1.22
C SER A 534 18.84 15.64 1.03
N GLN A 535 18.76 14.84 2.10
CA GLN A 535 18.74 13.40 1.97
C GLN A 535 17.66 13.00 0.96
N ALA A 536 18.00 12.08 0.07
CA ALA A 536 17.05 11.52 -0.87
C ALA A 536 16.49 10.20 -0.33
N ARG A 537 15.24 9.93 -0.67
CA ARG A 537 14.52 8.72 -0.29
C ARG A 537 14.01 8.01 -1.54
N VAL A 538 14.34 6.73 -1.68
CA VAL A 538 13.71 5.86 -2.67
C VAL A 538 12.63 5.03 -1.99
N VAL A 539 11.47 4.95 -2.61
CA VAL A 539 10.35 4.11 -2.18
C VAL A 539 9.87 3.27 -3.35
N GLY A 540 9.33 2.11 -3.08
CA GLY A 540 8.76 1.22 -4.08
C GLY A 540 7.97 0.12 -3.43
N GLU A 541 7.31 -0.71 -4.21
CA GLU A 541 6.49 -1.81 -3.76
C GLU A 541 7.05 -3.12 -4.27
N ASP A 542 7.39 -4.02 -3.36
CA ASP A 542 7.82 -5.37 -3.70
C ASP A 542 6.65 -6.19 -4.24
N LYS A 543 6.72 -6.60 -5.50
CA LYS A 543 5.66 -7.36 -6.16
C LYS A 543 5.45 -8.75 -5.59
N TRP A 544 6.49 -9.36 -5.02
CA TRP A 544 6.44 -10.70 -4.44
C TRP A 544 5.80 -10.72 -3.04
N THR A 545 6.25 -9.80 -2.19
CA THR A 545 5.81 -9.73 -0.79
C THR A 545 4.61 -8.83 -0.60
N GLY A 546 4.43 -7.89 -1.53
CA GLY A 546 3.43 -6.86 -1.43
C GLY A 546 3.78 -5.78 -0.41
N GLN A 547 5.02 -5.70 0.10
CA GLN A 547 5.45 -4.72 1.09
C GLN A 547 6.01 -3.46 0.44
N ASN A 548 5.82 -2.33 1.12
CA ASN A 548 6.48 -1.10 0.73
C ASN A 548 7.95 -1.15 1.18
N LEU A 549 8.84 -0.85 0.25
CA LEU A 549 10.27 -0.75 0.49
C LEU A 549 10.65 0.72 0.56
N GLU A 550 11.61 1.02 1.43
CA GLU A 550 12.15 2.36 1.58
C GLU A 550 13.64 2.30 1.90
N SER A 551 14.40 3.19 1.28
CA SER A 551 15.80 3.42 1.63
C SER A 551 16.12 4.90 1.47
N THR A 552 17.05 5.38 2.27
CA THR A 552 17.48 6.79 2.28
C THR A 552 18.98 6.90 2.08
N THR A 553 19.40 8.00 1.48
CA THR A 553 20.81 8.35 1.34
C THR A 553 21.09 9.74 1.95
N SER A 554 22.34 10.05 2.22
CA SER A 554 22.72 11.31 2.87
C SER A 554 22.44 12.52 1.97
N ALA A 555 22.23 13.67 2.60
CA ALA A 555 22.21 14.97 1.94
C ALA A 555 23.58 15.27 1.30
N ILE A 556 23.57 16.05 0.22
CA ILE A 556 24.80 16.58 -0.40
C ILE A 556 24.96 18.06 -0.01
N ASN A 557 26.13 18.41 0.42
CA ASN A 557 26.52 19.78 0.70
C ASN A 557 27.58 20.28 -0.29
N THR A 558 27.98 21.54 -0.18
CA THR A 558 28.94 22.18 -1.07
C THR A 558 30.36 21.59 -1.00
N ALA A 559 30.68 20.75 0.01
CA ALA A 559 31.96 20.06 0.10
C ALA A 559 32.11 18.89 -0.89
N LEU A 560 31.00 18.42 -1.48
CA LEU A 560 30.96 17.41 -2.55
C LEU A 560 31.86 16.18 -2.27
N PRO A 561 31.57 15.36 -1.26
CA PRO A 561 32.45 14.27 -0.85
C PRO A 561 32.70 13.19 -1.93
N ASP A 562 31.90 13.19 -2.99
CA ASP A 562 32.03 12.26 -4.11
C ASP A 562 32.82 12.84 -5.32
N ASP A 563 33.18 14.13 -5.27
CA ASP A 563 33.93 14.81 -6.31
C ASP A 563 35.42 14.91 -5.93
N GLU A 564 36.24 14.05 -6.51
CA GLU A 564 37.68 13.99 -6.21
C GLU A 564 38.45 15.27 -6.63
N THR A 565 37.83 16.12 -7.46
CA THR A 565 38.45 17.37 -7.97
C THR A 565 38.23 18.54 -7.03
N VAL A 566 37.27 18.44 -6.10
CA VAL A 566 36.93 19.48 -5.12
C VAL A 566 37.40 19.07 -3.74
N SER A 567 38.28 19.84 -3.12
CA SER A 567 38.66 19.61 -1.73
C SER A 567 37.57 20.10 -0.77
N GLU A 568 37.52 19.54 0.44
CA GLU A 568 36.55 19.94 1.46
C GLU A 568 36.58 21.45 1.77
N GLU A 569 37.80 22.05 1.77
CA GLU A 569 38.00 23.50 1.97
C GLU A 569 37.40 24.35 0.86
N GLN A 570 37.36 23.83 -0.39
CA GLN A 570 36.77 24.50 -1.53
C GLN A 570 35.22 24.45 -1.51
N GLY A 571 34.62 23.64 -0.64
CA GLY A 571 33.18 23.64 -0.37
C GLY A 571 32.72 24.74 0.57
N VAL A 572 33.64 25.44 1.26
CA VAL A 572 33.32 26.46 2.24
C VAL A 572 32.97 27.79 1.56
N VAL A 573 31.74 28.29 1.82
CA VAL A 573 31.24 29.57 1.27
C VAL A 573 32.14 30.74 1.72
N GLN A 574 32.61 31.55 0.76
CA GLN A 574 33.48 32.71 0.94
C GLN A 574 32.72 34.04 1.06
#